data_e1c4df45a17c363f4462a07e785d2d35
#
_entry.id   e1c4df45a17c363f4462a07e785d2d35
#
_cell.length_a   1.000
_cell.length_b   1.000
_cell.length_c   1.000
_cell.angle_alpha   90.00
_cell.angle_beta   90.00
_cell.angle_gamma   90.00
#
_symmetry.space_group_name_H-M   'P 1'
#
loop_
_entity.id
_entity.type
_entity.pdbx_description
1 polymer ?
#
loop_
_entity_poly.entity_id
_entity_poly.type
_entity_poly.pdbx_seq_one_letter_code
_entity_poly.pdbx_strand_id
1 'polypeptide(L)'
;MPQEEIERRYRLIREAMAREGLDAVIVSGNEYTGFEGAVTYMSGFVIVHRYAYVLLPLEGDPAIVFPREATYVGEHGTTWIDDQVFVDTPGEWLADRVRGQRVGVYGLDYVMAVRDYRALDGAAEIVPWDEQFDHARAVKSELELESVRDSVRINTEGFQIFLEHFEPGKTEREILAHCEKYFVEEGCGRLTMDMVLVGDGGAALPEFKIAGDYRIKQTDMVLPSLEVAGAGGHWVEVSRAICAGEPSAETKQMLEAYVEYYDAARAALRDGATAHDVHRVVSKGFVDRGFKLGHVTGHSIGMTMIEWPKIGEGDETELRSNMVFSMHPHAISQDGRACLYMQDTWLVTPDGGLPLADLPMKIYDGTEVRA
;
A
#
# COMPACT_ATOMS: atom_id res chain seq x y z
N MET A 1 4.19 -3.63 21.07
CA MET A 1 3.41 -2.38 20.84
C MET A 1 3.18 -1.73 22.19
N PRO A 2 3.47 -0.43 22.38
CA PRO A 2 3.13 0.29 23.61
C PRO A 2 1.63 0.35 23.83
N GLN A 3 1.20 0.27 25.10
CA GLN A 3 -0.22 0.27 25.46
C GLN A 3 -0.94 1.55 25.00
N GLU A 4 -0.29 2.70 25.11
CA GLU A 4 -0.83 3.99 24.67
C GLU A 4 -1.15 4.04 23.16
N GLU A 5 -0.36 3.37 22.34
CA GLU A 5 -0.59 3.28 20.90
C GLU A 5 -1.77 2.34 20.59
N ILE A 6 -1.92 1.23 21.31
CA ILE A 6 -3.07 0.34 21.18
C ILE A 6 -4.36 1.09 21.52
N GLU A 7 -4.36 1.81 22.64
CA GLU A 7 -5.51 2.62 23.08
C GLU A 7 -5.82 3.75 22.09
N ARG A 8 -4.80 4.39 21.51
CA ARG A 8 -4.96 5.39 20.45
C ARG A 8 -5.68 4.78 19.24
N ARG A 9 -5.24 3.62 18.74
CA ARG A 9 -5.84 2.95 17.58
C ARG A 9 -7.30 2.63 17.82
N TYR A 10 -7.62 1.99 18.94
CA TYR A 10 -9.02 1.68 19.29
C TYR A 10 -9.87 2.92 19.45
N ARG A 11 -9.36 3.97 20.08
CA ARG A 11 -10.06 5.23 20.25
C ARG A 11 -10.43 5.86 18.90
N LEU A 12 -9.49 5.95 17.96
CA LEU A 12 -9.72 6.51 16.61
C LEU A 12 -10.84 5.75 15.88
N ILE A 13 -10.82 4.43 15.92
CA ILE A 13 -11.82 3.60 15.27
C ILE A 13 -13.18 3.78 15.97
N ARG A 14 -13.24 3.77 17.31
CA ARG A 14 -14.47 3.99 18.06
C ARG A 14 -15.08 5.39 17.86
N GLU A 15 -14.26 6.41 17.75
CA GLU A 15 -14.71 7.76 17.42
C GLU A 15 -15.38 7.81 16.03
N ALA A 16 -14.82 7.09 15.05
CA ALA A 16 -15.43 6.95 13.73
C ALA A 16 -16.73 6.12 13.79
N MET A 17 -16.74 5.00 14.51
CA MET A 17 -17.95 4.19 14.74
C MET A 17 -19.08 5.03 15.34
N ALA A 18 -18.79 5.82 16.37
CA ALA A 18 -19.78 6.65 17.05
C ALA A 18 -20.40 7.69 16.12
N ARG A 19 -19.60 8.30 15.22
CA ARG A 19 -20.11 9.25 14.21
C ARG A 19 -21.08 8.60 13.22
N GLU A 20 -20.87 7.33 12.90
CA GLU A 20 -21.70 6.56 11.95
C GLU A 20 -22.84 5.79 12.63
N GLY A 21 -22.91 5.81 13.96
CA GLY A 21 -23.90 5.07 14.74
C GLY A 21 -23.73 3.55 14.65
N LEU A 22 -22.50 3.07 14.64
CA LEU A 22 -22.18 1.64 14.65
C LEU A 22 -22.04 1.13 16.09
N ASP A 23 -22.55 -0.06 16.34
CA ASP A 23 -22.41 -0.77 17.62
C ASP A 23 -21.12 -1.57 17.70
N ALA A 24 -20.65 -2.06 16.55
CA ALA A 24 -19.42 -2.83 16.42
C ALA A 24 -18.78 -2.68 15.04
N VAL A 25 -17.51 -3.03 14.94
CA VAL A 25 -16.78 -3.21 13.66
C VAL A 25 -16.17 -4.61 13.63
N ILE A 26 -16.30 -5.27 12.48
CA ILE A 26 -15.57 -6.50 12.15
C ILE A 26 -14.50 -6.15 11.13
N VAL A 27 -13.23 -6.41 11.46
CA VAL A 27 -12.10 -6.20 10.56
C VAL A 27 -11.67 -7.54 10.00
N SER A 28 -11.81 -7.71 8.69
CA SER A 28 -11.46 -8.93 7.98
C SER A 28 -10.03 -8.87 7.43
N GLY A 29 -9.30 -9.98 7.47
CA GLY A 29 -8.01 -10.13 6.81
C GLY A 29 -7.77 -11.58 6.39
N ASN A 30 -6.97 -11.77 5.33
CA ASN A 30 -6.55 -13.09 4.87
C ASN A 30 -5.09 -13.08 4.39
N GLU A 31 -4.50 -14.25 4.25
CA GLU A 31 -3.10 -14.47 3.90
C GLU A 31 -2.73 -14.17 2.42
N TYR A 32 -3.71 -13.88 1.57
CA TYR A 32 -3.51 -13.78 0.11
C TYR A 32 -3.54 -12.37 -0.45
N THR A 33 -3.83 -11.38 0.40
CA THR A 33 -4.00 -9.99 -0.05
C THR A 33 -3.23 -9.04 0.86
N GLY A 34 -3.01 -7.80 0.42
CA GLY A 34 -2.49 -6.72 1.26
C GLY A 34 -3.48 -6.21 2.32
N PHE A 35 -4.62 -6.88 2.52
CA PHE A 35 -5.66 -6.49 3.48
C PHE A 35 -5.51 -7.11 4.88
N GLU A 36 -4.60 -8.05 5.08
CA GLU A 36 -4.24 -8.57 6.40
C GLU A 36 -3.74 -7.47 7.34
N GLY A 37 -3.16 -6.41 6.79
CA GLY A 37 -2.65 -5.27 7.54
C GLY A 37 -3.68 -4.56 8.40
N ALA A 38 -4.96 -4.58 8.04
CA ALA A 38 -6.03 -4.05 8.87
C ALA A 38 -6.22 -4.87 10.16
N VAL A 39 -6.13 -6.20 10.07
CA VAL A 39 -6.12 -7.09 11.25
C VAL A 39 -4.88 -6.85 12.09
N THR A 40 -3.70 -6.74 11.46
CA THR A 40 -2.43 -6.45 12.15
C THR A 40 -2.48 -5.10 12.86
N TYR A 41 -3.07 -4.09 12.24
CA TYR A 41 -3.28 -2.77 12.85
C TYR A 41 -4.07 -2.84 14.15
N MET A 42 -5.10 -3.69 14.19
CA MET A 42 -6.01 -3.84 15.33
C MET A 42 -5.51 -4.82 16.39
N SER A 43 -4.64 -5.77 16.05
CA SER A 43 -4.31 -6.90 16.92
C SER A 43 -2.81 -7.18 17.09
N GLY A 44 -1.95 -6.63 16.25
CA GLY A 44 -0.54 -7.00 16.13
C GLY A 44 -0.31 -8.36 15.48
N PHE A 45 -1.36 -9.10 15.19
CA PHE A 45 -1.25 -10.43 14.60
C PHE A 45 -1.03 -10.35 13.09
N VAL A 46 0.06 -10.95 12.61
CA VAL A 46 0.33 -11.11 11.17
C VAL A 46 -0.25 -12.44 10.72
N ILE A 47 -1.14 -12.41 9.73
CA ILE A 47 -1.81 -13.61 9.22
C ILE A 47 -0.83 -14.40 8.35
N VAL A 48 -0.42 -15.58 8.80
CA VAL A 48 0.48 -16.47 8.06
C VAL A 48 -0.27 -17.63 7.39
N HIS A 49 -1.51 -17.90 7.80
CA HIS A 49 -2.34 -18.97 7.26
C HIS A 49 -3.82 -18.69 7.44
N ARG A 50 -4.61 -18.91 6.38
CA ARG A 50 -6.05 -18.74 6.35
C ARG A 50 -6.49 -17.27 6.46
N TYR A 51 -7.27 -16.95 7.50
CA TYR A 51 -7.86 -15.65 7.74
C TYR A 51 -8.12 -15.44 9.23
N ALA A 52 -8.36 -14.20 9.60
CA ALA A 52 -8.81 -13.82 10.93
C ALA A 52 -9.80 -12.67 10.85
N TYR A 53 -10.63 -12.54 11.89
CA TYR A 53 -11.48 -11.38 12.09
C TYR A 53 -11.20 -10.77 13.45
N VAL A 54 -11.07 -9.45 13.51
CA VAL A 54 -11.10 -8.72 14.77
C VAL A 54 -12.50 -8.12 14.94
N LEU A 55 -13.15 -8.45 16.04
CA LEU A 55 -14.39 -7.81 16.46
C LEU A 55 -14.04 -6.73 17.48
N LEU A 56 -14.33 -5.47 17.17
CA LEU A 56 -14.22 -4.33 18.08
C LEU A 56 -15.62 -3.80 18.37
N PRO A 57 -16.18 -4.00 19.58
CA PRO A 57 -17.40 -3.35 19.99
C PRO A 57 -17.16 -1.85 20.28
N LEU A 58 -18.20 -1.03 20.15
CA LEU A 58 -18.13 0.39 20.52
C LEU A 58 -17.71 0.56 21.99
N GLU A 59 -18.23 -0.30 22.85
CA GLU A 59 -17.86 -0.39 24.26
C GLU A 59 -17.47 -1.83 24.64
N GLY A 60 -16.41 -2.00 25.45
CA GLY A 60 -15.90 -3.29 25.87
C GLY A 60 -14.60 -3.69 25.16
N ASP A 61 -14.14 -4.90 25.41
CA ASP A 61 -12.85 -5.40 24.91
C ASP A 61 -12.99 -6.01 23.52
N PRO A 62 -11.95 -5.89 22.67
CA PRO A 62 -11.91 -6.54 21.36
C PRO A 62 -11.72 -8.04 21.50
N ALA A 63 -12.15 -8.77 20.47
CA ALA A 63 -11.86 -10.19 20.31
C ALA A 63 -11.23 -10.46 18.93
N ILE A 64 -10.35 -11.47 18.84
CA ILE A 64 -9.87 -11.97 17.57
C ILE A 64 -10.32 -13.41 17.39
N VAL A 65 -10.97 -13.70 16.24
CA VAL A 65 -11.50 -15.03 15.95
C VAL A 65 -10.83 -15.62 14.72
N PHE A 66 -10.46 -16.88 14.86
CA PHE A 66 -9.77 -17.68 13.87
C PHE A 66 -10.58 -18.92 13.50
N PRO A 67 -10.47 -19.42 12.26
CA PRO A 67 -10.88 -20.79 11.97
C PRO A 67 -10.05 -21.79 12.83
N ARG A 68 -10.66 -22.92 13.22
CA ARG A 68 -10.03 -23.88 14.14
C ARG A 68 -8.67 -24.37 13.67
N GLU A 69 -8.47 -24.48 12.36
CA GLU A 69 -7.18 -24.92 11.80
C GLU A 69 -6.03 -23.96 12.12
N ALA A 70 -6.31 -22.70 12.45
CA ALA A 70 -5.29 -21.74 12.85
C ALA A 70 -4.63 -22.10 14.21
N THR A 71 -5.19 -23.01 15.01
CA THR A 71 -4.54 -23.51 16.24
C THR A 71 -3.20 -24.21 15.97
N TYR A 72 -2.96 -24.66 14.74
CA TYR A 72 -1.70 -25.29 14.34
C TYR A 72 -0.65 -24.28 13.87
N VAL A 73 -1.03 -23.02 13.70
CA VAL A 73 -0.11 -21.93 13.36
C VAL A 73 0.49 -21.41 14.67
N GLY A 74 1.80 -21.36 14.75
CA GLY A 74 2.50 -20.73 15.88
C GLY A 74 2.20 -19.24 15.99
N GLU A 75 2.78 -18.59 16.99
CA GLU A 75 2.79 -17.13 17.14
C GLU A 75 1.47 -16.46 17.58
N HIS A 76 0.48 -17.22 18.07
CA HIS A 76 -0.73 -16.61 18.66
C HIS A 76 -0.42 -15.66 19.83
N GLY A 77 0.73 -15.85 20.50
CA GLY A 77 1.22 -14.95 21.53
C GLY A 77 1.70 -13.59 21.04
N THR A 78 1.71 -13.32 19.72
CA THR A 78 2.11 -12.02 19.16
C THR A 78 0.96 -11.01 19.13
N THR A 79 -0.29 -11.43 19.34
CA THR A 79 -1.43 -10.52 19.45
C THR A 79 -1.51 -9.91 20.85
N TRP A 80 -1.92 -8.65 20.93
CA TRP A 80 -2.24 -8.00 22.21
C TRP A 80 -3.71 -8.11 22.61
N ILE A 81 -4.53 -8.83 21.83
CA ILE A 81 -5.92 -9.13 22.17
C ILE A 81 -5.96 -10.40 23.04
N ASP A 82 -6.50 -10.28 24.24
CA ASP A 82 -6.59 -11.41 25.19
C ASP A 82 -7.67 -12.43 24.78
N ASP A 83 -8.83 -11.95 24.27
CA ASP A 83 -9.93 -12.84 23.81
C ASP A 83 -9.62 -13.43 22.43
N GLN A 84 -8.88 -14.55 22.42
CA GLN A 84 -8.50 -15.31 21.23
C GLN A 84 -9.39 -16.54 21.08
N VAL A 85 -10.14 -16.62 19.99
CA VAL A 85 -11.16 -17.64 19.76
C VAL A 85 -10.84 -18.48 18.53
N PHE A 86 -10.88 -19.80 18.66
CA PHE A 86 -10.63 -20.76 17.58
C PHE A 86 -11.87 -21.63 17.39
N VAL A 87 -12.59 -21.46 16.29
CA VAL A 87 -13.88 -22.13 16.05
C VAL A 87 -13.99 -22.64 14.61
N ASP A 88 -14.88 -23.63 14.40
CA ASP A 88 -15.10 -24.20 13.07
C ASP A 88 -15.88 -23.23 12.15
N THR A 89 -16.69 -22.35 12.76
CA THR A 89 -17.59 -21.40 12.05
C THR A 89 -17.41 -19.98 12.62
N PRO A 90 -16.33 -19.26 12.26
CA PRO A 90 -16.10 -17.90 12.71
C PRO A 90 -17.29 -16.95 12.47
N GLY A 91 -17.97 -17.08 11.31
CA GLY A 91 -19.14 -16.25 11.00
C GLY A 91 -20.32 -16.47 11.92
N GLU A 92 -20.61 -17.71 12.35
CA GLU A 92 -21.65 -17.99 13.34
C GLU A 92 -21.30 -17.40 14.72
N TRP A 93 -20.04 -17.54 15.11
CA TRP A 93 -19.53 -16.97 16.36
C TRP A 93 -19.68 -15.43 16.37
N LEU A 94 -19.36 -14.77 15.25
CA LEU A 94 -19.56 -13.33 15.09
C LEU A 94 -21.04 -12.96 15.13
N ALA A 95 -21.87 -13.68 14.36
CA ALA A 95 -23.31 -13.45 14.27
C ALA A 95 -24.03 -13.50 15.64
N ASP A 96 -23.61 -14.42 16.50
CA ASP A 96 -24.16 -14.53 17.85
C ASP A 96 -23.81 -13.33 18.75
N ARG A 97 -22.63 -12.71 18.53
CA ARG A 97 -22.16 -11.55 19.31
C ARG A 97 -22.74 -10.20 18.85
N VAL A 98 -23.03 -10.10 17.56
CA VAL A 98 -23.50 -8.84 16.98
C VAL A 98 -24.99 -8.86 16.63
N ARG A 99 -25.74 -9.82 17.16
CA ARG A 99 -27.17 -10.02 16.85
C ARG A 99 -28.00 -8.76 17.15
N GLY A 100 -28.69 -8.27 16.12
CA GLY A 100 -29.56 -7.08 16.22
C GLY A 100 -28.80 -5.76 16.26
N GLN A 101 -27.49 -5.76 16.05
CA GLN A 101 -26.64 -4.58 16.05
C GLN A 101 -26.45 -4.03 14.62
N ARG A 102 -25.98 -2.79 14.52
CA ARG A 102 -25.48 -2.17 13.29
C ARG A 102 -23.97 -2.27 13.25
N VAL A 103 -23.42 -2.99 12.26
CA VAL A 103 -22.05 -3.44 12.25
C VAL A 103 -21.33 -2.99 10.97
N GLY A 104 -20.25 -2.24 11.13
CA GLY A 104 -19.33 -1.93 10.03
C GLY A 104 -18.43 -3.14 9.75
N VAL A 105 -18.19 -3.44 8.49
CA VAL A 105 -17.27 -4.53 8.10
C VAL A 105 -16.22 -3.99 7.15
N TYR A 106 -14.97 -4.06 7.59
CA TYR A 106 -13.81 -3.84 6.73
C TYR A 106 -13.53 -5.10 5.92
N GLY A 107 -13.34 -4.95 4.62
CA GLY A 107 -13.09 -6.07 3.72
C GLY A 107 -14.33 -6.90 3.38
N LEU A 108 -15.52 -6.29 3.48
CA LEU A 108 -16.79 -7.00 3.22
C LEU A 108 -16.87 -7.55 1.80
N ASP A 109 -16.51 -6.74 0.81
CA ASP A 109 -16.77 -7.05 -0.61
C ASP A 109 -15.74 -8.01 -1.21
N TYR A 110 -14.53 -8.13 -0.64
CA TYR A 110 -13.43 -8.87 -1.28
C TYR A 110 -12.46 -9.61 -0.34
N VAL A 111 -12.63 -9.50 0.97
CA VAL A 111 -11.78 -10.19 1.97
C VAL A 111 -12.57 -11.20 2.79
N MET A 112 -13.76 -10.81 3.26
CA MET A 112 -14.59 -11.67 4.10
C MET A 112 -15.02 -12.93 3.35
N ALA A 113 -14.89 -14.09 4.01
CA ALA A 113 -15.36 -15.34 3.42
C ALA A 113 -16.89 -15.33 3.28
N VAL A 114 -17.38 -15.67 2.10
CA VAL A 114 -18.84 -15.72 1.78
C VAL A 114 -19.62 -16.59 2.78
N ARG A 115 -18.99 -17.68 3.28
CA ARG A 115 -19.60 -18.52 4.31
C ARG A 115 -19.89 -17.73 5.58
N ASP A 116 -18.94 -16.90 6.01
CA ASP A 116 -19.04 -16.16 7.26
C ASP A 116 -19.97 -14.95 7.10
N TYR A 117 -19.95 -14.29 5.94
CA TYR A 117 -20.95 -13.27 5.59
C TYR A 117 -22.39 -13.84 5.67
N ARG A 118 -22.64 -15.02 5.12
CA ARG A 118 -23.98 -15.64 5.17
C ARG A 118 -24.47 -15.94 6.58
N ALA A 119 -23.59 -16.14 7.54
CA ALA A 119 -23.97 -16.29 8.93
C ALA A 119 -24.34 -14.96 9.58
N LEU A 120 -23.69 -13.87 9.16
CA LEU A 120 -23.96 -12.49 9.61
C LEU A 120 -25.24 -11.93 8.98
N ASP A 121 -25.50 -12.31 7.71
CA ASP A 121 -26.66 -11.82 6.96
C ASP A 121 -27.97 -12.24 7.65
N GLY A 122 -28.78 -11.24 8.00
CA GLY A 122 -30.00 -11.43 8.80
C GLY A 122 -29.80 -11.53 10.33
N ALA A 123 -28.56 -11.63 10.82
CA ALA A 123 -28.28 -11.53 12.26
C ALA A 123 -28.04 -10.09 12.71
N ALA A 124 -27.45 -9.26 11.86
CA ALA A 124 -27.14 -7.87 12.13
C ALA A 124 -27.39 -6.99 10.88
N GLU A 125 -27.46 -5.68 11.05
CA GLU A 125 -27.39 -4.73 9.95
C GLU A 125 -25.93 -4.53 9.54
N ILE A 126 -25.53 -5.09 8.39
CA ILE A 126 -24.14 -5.05 7.91
C ILE A 126 -23.93 -3.88 6.96
N VAL A 127 -22.86 -3.11 7.21
CA VAL A 127 -22.48 -1.93 6.43
C VAL A 127 -21.05 -2.08 5.95
N PRO A 128 -20.73 -1.93 4.62
CA PRO A 128 -19.35 -1.80 4.16
C PRO A 128 -18.68 -0.61 4.84
N TRP A 129 -17.45 -0.79 5.35
CA TRP A 129 -16.82 0.25 6.19
C TRP A 129 -15.32 0.41 5.96
N ASP A 130 -14.87 0.13 4.74
CA ASP A 130 -13.45 0.18 4.37
C ASP A 130 -12.91 1.60 4.37
N GLU A 131 -13.59 2.51 3.67
CA GLU A 131 -13.17 3.90 3.53
C GLU A 131 -13.14 4.63 4.88
N GLN A 132 -14.17 4.48 5.69
CA GLN A 132 -14.27 5.11 7.00
C GLN A 132 -13.21 4.58 7.98
N PHE A 133 -12.92 3.28 7.92
CA PHE A 133 -11.85 2.67 8.71
C PHE A 133 -10.48 3.23 8.31
N ASP A 134 -10.21 3.32 7.02
CA ASP A 134 -8.94 3.85 6.51
C ASP A 134 -8.78 5.34 6.85
N HIS A 135 -9.84 6.14 6.70
CA HIS A 135 -9.83 7.55 7.13
C HIS A 135 -9.53 7.70 8.62
N ALA A 136 -10.07 6.80 9.47
CA ALA A 136 -9.82 6.85 10.90
C ALA A 136 -8.35 6.60 11.29
N ARG A 137 -7.61 5.83 10.48
CA ARG A 137 -6.18 5.50 10.68
C ARG A 137 -5.23 6.26 9.75
N ALA A 138 -5.75 7.19 8.92
CA ALA A 138 -4.95 7.87 7.89
C ALA A 138 -3.80 8.72 8.49
N VAL A 139 -4.06 9.41 9.61
CA VAL A 139 -3.03 10.21 10.32
C VAL A 139 -2.19 9.30 11.19
N LYS A 140 -0.93 9.15 10.82
CA LYS A 140 0.02 8.23 11.48
C LYS A 140 0.56 8.82 12.79
N SER A 141 0.79 7.98 13.80
CA SER A 141 1.56 8.35 14.99
C SER A 141 3.05 8.43 14.68
N GLU A 142 3.86 9.02 15.58
CA GLU A 142 5.32 9.02 15.42
C GLU A 142 5.89 7.60 15.37
N LEU A 143 5.32 6.66 16.15
CA LEU A 143 5.74 5.27 16.13
C LEU A 143 5.44 4.61 14.76
N GLU A 144 4.31 4.92 14.15
CA GLU A 144 3.97 4.46 12.80
C GLU A 144 4.88 5.10 11.75
N LEU A 145 5.20 6.40 11.89
CA LEU A 145 6.14 7.08 10.99
C LEU A 145 7.57 6.55 11.10
N GLU A 146 8.01 6.11 12.27
CA GLU A 146 9.29 5.40 12.41
C GLU A 146 9.31 4.11 11.59
N SER A 147 8.24 3.31 11.67
CA SER A 147 8.09 2.10 10.86
C SER A 147 8.03 2.39 9.36
N VAL A 148 7.33 3.46 8.95
CA VAL A 148 7.30 3.90 7.54
C VAL A 148 8.71 4.28 7.06
N ARG A 149 9.47 5.05 7.84
CA ARG A 149 10.84 5.46 7.48
C ARG A 149 11.78 4.25 7.33
N ASP A 150 11.65 3.26 8.22
CA ASP A 150 12.44 2.03 8.11
C ASP A 150 12.08 1.24 6.84
N SER A 151 10.78 1.09 6.53
CA SER A 151 10.33 0.46 5.27
C SER A 151 10.85 1.22 4.03
N VAL A 152 10.86 2.57 4.05
CA VAL A 152 11.43 3.38 2.95
C VAL A 152 12.93 3.12 2.78
N ARG A 153 13.68 3.04 3.90
CA ARG A 153 15.11 2.67 3.85
C ARG A 153 15.30 1.32 3.16
N ILE A 154 14.57 0.31 3.62
CA ILE A 154 14.64 -1.05 3.07
C ILE A 154 14.31 -1.06 1.58
N ASN A 155 13.21 -0.39 1.19
CA ASN A 155 12.81 -0.34 -0.23
C ASN A 155 13.85 0.39 -1.10
N THR A 156 14.39 1.52 -0.61
CA THR A 156 15.42 2.29 -1.31
C THR A 156 16.70 1.47 -1.51
N GLU A 157 17.14 0.74 -0.49
CA GLU A 157 18.28 -0.18 -0.59
C GLU A 157 17.98 -1.34 -1.53
N GLY A 158 16.76 -1.88 -1.52
CA GLY A 158 16.31 -2.88 -2.49
C GLY A 158 16.37 -2.38 -3.93
N PHE A 159 16.00 -1.12 -4.18
CA PHE A 159 16.17 -0.51 -5.50
C PHE A 159 17.65 -0.37 -5.90
N GLN A 160 18.55 -0.01 -4.97
CA GLN A 160 20.00 0.02 -5.24
C GLN A 160 20.52 -1.36 -5.60
N ILE A 161 20.08 -2.41 -4.91
CA ILE A 161 20.41 -3.81 -5.22
C ILE A 161 19.90 -4.18 -6.63
N PHE A 162 18.70 -3.73 -7.01
CA PHE A 162 18.18 -3.93 -8.37
C PHE A 162 19.13 -3.30 -9.41
N LEU A 163 19.60 -2.06 -9.18
CA LEU A 163 20.56 -1.37 -10.03
C LEU A 163 21.89 -2.13 -10.11
N GLU A 164 22.44 -2.56 -8.98
CA GLU A 164 23.73 -3.29 -8.91
C GLU A 164 23.71 -4.59 -9.72
N HIS A 165 22.56 -5.25 -9.76
CA HIS A 165 22.39 -6.52 -10.46
C HIS A 165 21.81 -6.38 -11.86
N PHE A 166 21.39 -5.17 -12.23
CA PHE A 166 20.82 -4.89 -13.56
C PHE A 166 21.86 -5.11 -14.65
N GLU A 167 21.56 -6.03 -15.57
CA GLU A 167 22.47 -6.38 -16.67
C GLU A 167 21.70 -6.92 -17.87
N PRO A 168 21.86 -6.31 -19.07
CA PRO A 168 21.35 -6.91 -20.30
C PRO A 168 21.86 -8.35 -20.48
N GLY A 169 20.94 -9.23 -20.85
CA GLY A 169 21.15 -10.68 -20.93
C GLY A 169 20.68 -11.46 -19.72
N LYS A 170 20.55 -10.85 -18.55
CA LYS A 170 19.87 -11.45 -17.39
C LYS A 170 18.35 -11.43 -17.59
N THR A 171 17.66 -12.34 -16.95
CA THR A 171 16.20 -12.33 -16.88
C THR A 171 15.72 -11.36 -15.80
N GLU A 172 14.48 -10.89 -15.93
CA GLU A 172 13.82 -10.09 -14.90
C GLU A 172 13.89 -10.77 -13.53
N ARG A 173 13.62 -12.08 -13.48
CA ARG A 173 13.64 -12.90 -12.25
C ARG A 173 15.04 -13.02 -11.65
N GLU A 174 16.09 -13.17 -12.48
CA GLU A 174 17.47 -13.23 -11.98
C GLU A 174 17.86 -11.93 -11.27
N ILE A 175 17.37 -10.77 -11.74
CA ILE A 175 17.66 -9.49 -11.12
C ILE A 175 16.84 -9.32 -9.85
N LEU A 176 15.50 -9.52 -9.92
CA LEU A 176 14.60 -9.28 -8.81
C LEU A 176 14.88 -10.21 -7.61
N ALA A 177 15.34 -11.44 -7.85
CA ALA A 177 15.66 -12.39 -6.78
C ALA A 177 16.70 -11.87 -5.77
N HIS A 178 17.58 -10.94 -6.18
CA HIS A 178 18.52 -10.30 -5.26
C HIS A 178 17.82 -9.32 -4.32
N CYS A 179 16.83 -8.60 -4.83
CA CYS A 179 16.00 -7.67 -4.02
C CYS A 179 15.15 -8.45 -3.01
N GLU A 180 14.43 -9.48 -3.47
CA GLU A 180 13.58 -10.32 -2.61
C GLU A 180 14.39 -11.01 -1.50
N LYS A 181 15.61 -11.52 -1.83
CA LYS A 181 16.50 -12.05 -0.80
C LYS A 181 16.80 -11.03 0.28
N TYR A 182 17.15 -9.80 -0.12
CA TYR A 182 17.45 -8.72 0.80
C TYR A 182 16.22 -8.35 1.64
N PHE A 183 15.05 -8.21 1.03
CA PHE A 183 13.80 -7.90 1.75
C PHE A 183 13.47 -8.94 2.82
N VAL A 184 13.69 -10.23 2.52
CA VAL A 184 13.50 -11.31 3.50
C VAL A 184 14.52 -11.20 4.64
N GLU A 185 15.79 -10.87 4.34
CA GLU A 185 16.85 -10.69 5.37
C GLU A 185 16.58 -9.48 6.28
N GLU A 186 15.94 -8.42 5.76
CA GLU A 186 15.50 -7.24 6.53
C GLU A 186 14.17 -7.44 7.28
N GLY A 187 13.57 -8.62 7.19
CA GLY A 187 12.38 -8.99 7.97
C GLY A 187 11.04 -8.61 7.31
N CYS A 188 11.01 -8.27 6.01
CA CYS A 188 9.75 -8.01 5.29
C CYS A 188 8.86 -9.27 5.19
N GLY A 189 9.46 -10.46 5.33
CA GLY A 189 8.70 -11.71 5.31
C GLY A 189 7.99 -11.95 3.99
N ARG A 190 6.65 -11.94 4.01
CA ARG A 190 5.80 -12.08 2.80
C ARG A 190 5.19 -10.75 2.33
N LEU A 191 5.53 -9.67 2.99
CA LEU A 191 4.99 -8.34 2.70
C LEU A 191 5.80 -7.67 1.59
N THR A 192 5.81 -8.31 0.41
CA THR A 192 6.40 -7.79 -0.81
C THR A 192 5.42 -7.98 -1.98
N MET A 193 5.35 -6.98 -2.83
CA MET A 193 4.60 -7.02 -4.09
C MET A 193 5.47 -6.42 -5.18
N ASP A 194 6.34 -7.27 -5.74
CA ASP A 194 7.36 -6.83 -6.69
C ASP A 194 6.96 -7.17 -8.12
N MET A 195 6.76 -6.14 -8.92
CA MET A 195 6.39 -6.24 -10.33
C MET A 195 7.40 -5.53 -11.22
N VAL A 196 7.32 -5.75 -12.51
CA VAL A 196 8.12 -5.06 -13.51
C VAL A 196 7.28 -4.68 -14.72
N LEU A 197 7.60 -3.52 -15.31
CA LEU A 197 7.14 -3.13 -16.65
C LEU A 197 8.39 -3.05 -17.52
N VAL A 198 8.35 -3.65 -18.69
CA VAL A 198 9.51 -3.69 -19.60
C VAL A 198 9.05 -3.38 -21.01
N GLY A 199 9.93 -2.76 -21.80
CA GLY A 199 9.73 -2.56 -23.22
C GLY A 199 11.00 -2.17 -23.93
N ASP A 200 11.01 -2.39 -25.24
CA ASP A 200 12.15 -2.18 -26.14
C ASP A 200 12.19 -0.73 -26.67
N GLY A 201 13.34 -0.30 -27.18
CA GLY A 201 13.52 1.00 -27.82
C GLY A 201 13.46 2.19 -26.87
N GLY A 202 13.81 2.00 -25.59
CA GLY A 202 13.86 3.04 -24.59
C GLY A 202 12.48 3.50 -24.08
N ALA A 203 11.46 2.62 -24.18
CA ALA A 203 10.12 2.85 -23.67
C ALA A 203 9.55 1.56 -23.07
N ALA A 204 8.98 1.62 -21.86
CA ALA A 204 8.30 0.48 -21.26
C ALA A 204 6.86 0.37 -21.76
N LEU A 205 6.30 -0.84 -21.76
CA LEU A 205 4.89 -1.08 -22.01
C LEU A 205 4.09 -0.88 -20.71
N PRO A 206 2.85 -0.36 -20.76
CA PRO A 206 2.02 -0.13 -19.57
C PRO A 206 1.37 -1.43 -19.05
N GLU A 207 2.18 -2.46 -18.86
CA GLU A 207 1.74 -3.79 -18.43
C GLU A 207 2.51 -4.22 -17.19
N PHE A 208 1.84 -4.16 -16.03
CA PHE A 208 2.38 -4.70 -14.78
C PHE A 208 2.40 -6.21 -14.83
N LYS A 209 3.54 -6.81 -14.57
CA LYS A 209 3.70 -8.26 -14.53
C LYS A 209 4.68 -8.70 -13.45
N ILE A 210 4.47 -9.90 -12.95
CA ILE A 210 5.47 -10.56 -12.11
C ILE A 210 6.72 -10.84 -12.96
N ALA A 211 7.90 -10.61 -12.39
CA ALA A 211 9.17 -10.84 -13.06
C ALA A 211 9.28 -12.29 -13.58
N GLY A 212 9.59 -12.42 -14.86
CA GLY A 212 9.61 -13.68 -15.60
C GLY A 212 10.98 -14.04 -16.19
N ASP A 213 10.94 -14.86 -17.24
CA ASP A 213 12.13 -15.33 -17.96
C ASP A 213 12.50 -14.42 -19.15
N TYR A 214 11.85 -13.24 -19.28
CA TYR A 214 12.24 -12.27 -20.29
C TYR A 214 13.67 -11.80 -20.02
N ARG A 215 14.51 -11.85 -21.07
CA ARG A 215 15.89 -11.39 -20.99
C ARG A 215 16.00 -9.94 -21.39
N ILE A 216 16.48 -9.12 -20.48
CA ILE A 216 16.69 -7.68 -20.69
C ILE A 216 17.64 -7.48 -21.87
N LYS A 217 17.23 -6.65 -22.82
CA LYS A 217 18.04 -6.26 -23.99
C LYS A 217 18.77 -4.94 -23.73
N GLN A 218 19.76 -4.63 -24.57
CA GLN A 218 20.52 -3.37 -24.53
C GLN A 218 19.68 -2.11 -24.80
N THR A 219 18.48 -2.26 -25.32
CA THR A 219 17.58 -1.18 -25.70
C THR A 219 16.35 -1.09 -24.80
N ASP A 220 16.27 -1.94 -23.78
CA ASP A 220 15.09 -2.00 -22.92
C ASP A 220 15.04 -0.86 -21.89
N MET A 221 13.83 -0.38 -21.67
CA MET A 221 13.41 0.36 -20.48
C MET A 221 12.80 -0.62 -19.49
N VAL A 222 13.22 -0.56 -18.24
CA VAL A 222 12.70 -1.38 -17.14
C VAL A 222 12.23 -0.48 -16.01
N LEU A 223 10.99 -0.69 -15.59
CA LEU A 223 10.36 0.00 -14.47
C LEU A 223 10.08 -1.03 -13.39
N PRO A 224 10.95 -1.22 -12.41
CA PRO A 224 10.62 -2.05 -11.25
C PRO A 224 9.55 -1.33 -10.42
N SER A 225 8.54 -2.06 -9.98
CA SER A 225 7.53 -1.63 -9.01
C SER A 225 7.82 -2.42 -7.74
N LEU A 226 8.59 -1.82 -6.83
CA LEU A 226 8.99 -2.45 -5.57
C LEU A 226 8.12 -1.91 -4.45
N GLU A 227 7.32 -2.79 -3.89
CA GLU A 227 6.32 -2.48 -2.86
C GLU A 227 6.55 -3.41 -1.68
N VAL A 228 6.98 -2.86 -0.55
CA VAL A 228 7.38 -3.66 0.60
C VAL A 228 6.87 -3.08 1.91
N ALA A 229 6.66 -3.95 2.90
CA ALA A 229 6.49 -3.57 4.29
C ALA A 229 7.61 -4.18 5.12
N GLY A 230 8.34 -3.35 5.85
CA GLY A 230 9.35 -3.79 6.80
C GLY A 230 8.73 -4.50 8.02
N ALA A 231 9.58 -4.89 8.97
CA ALA A 231 9.15 -5.63 10.18
C ALA A 231 8.04 -4.92 10.99
N GLY A 232 7.91 -3.59 10.88
CA GLY A 232 6.82 -2.82 11.49
C GLY A 232 5.47 -2.93 10.77
N GLY A 233 5.42 -3.55 9.59
CA GLY A 233 4.21 -3.84 8.83
C GLY A 233 3.65 -2.68 7.99
N HIS A 234 4.34 -1.54 7.92
CA HIS A 234 3.90 -0.41 7.07
C HIS A 234 4.45 -0.54 5.67
N TRP A 235 3.53 -0.56 4.69
CA TRP A 235 3.85 -0.60 3.27
C TRP A 235 4.41 0.73 2.77
N VAL A 236 5.32 0.63 1.83
CA VAL A 236 5.89 1.75 1.09
C VAL A 236 6.16 1.36 -0.35
N GLU A 237 6.23 2.34 -1.21
CA GLU A 237 6.53 2.20 -2.62
C GLU A 237 7.63 3.19 -2.99
N VAL A 238 8.77 2.69 -3.48
CA VAL A 238 9.89 3.52 -3.94
C VAL A 238 10.54 2.84 -5.14
N SER A 239 10.49 3.48 -6.28
CA SER A 239 11.18 2.97 -7.47
C SER A 239 11.46 4.05 -8.52
N ARG A 240 12.41 3.77 -9.40
CA ARG A 240 12.76 4.60 -10.55
C ARG A 240 12.89 3.76 -11.81
N ALA A 241 12.81 4.43 -12.94
CA ALA A 241 13.05 3.83 -14.24
C ALA A 241 14.54 3.59 -14.48
N ILE A 242 14.86 2.51 -15.18
CA ILE A 242 16.20 2.14 -15.61
C ILE A 242 16.18 1.92 -17.12
N CYS A 243 17.09 2.54 -17.86
CA CYS A 243 17.26 2.30 -19.29
C CYS A 243 18.60 1.65 -19.56
N ALA A 244 18.60 0.52 -20.26
CA ALA A 244 19.84 -0.15 -20.65
C ALA A 244 20.57 0.56 -21.81
N GLY A 245 19.83 1.41 -22.57
CA GLY A 245 20.31 2.22 -23.66
C GLY A 245 19.80 3.65 -23.55
N GLU A 246 19.39 4.25 -24.66
CA GLU A 246 18.86 5.59 -24.68
C GLU A 246 17.33 5.60 -24.52
N PRO A 247 16.77 6.38 -23.58
CA PRO A 247 15.34 6.58 -23.49
C PRO A 247 14.77 7.19 -24.78
N SER A 248 13.59 6.76 -25.20
CA SER A 248 12.90 7.32 -26.35
C SER A 248 12.61 8.82 -26.18
N ALA A 249 12.37 9.53 -27.27
CA ALA A 249 11.98 10.96 -27.18
C ALA A 249 10.70 11.17 -26.38
N GLU A 250 9.74 10.26 -26.50
CA GLU A 250 8.48 10.30 -25.76
C GLU A 250 8.71 10.02 -24.27
N THR A 251 9.55 9.03 -23.92
CA THR A 251 9.93 8.76 -22.53
C THR A 251 10.64 9.95 -21.87
N LYS A 252 11.49 10.66 -22.62
CA LYS A 252 12.14 11.89 -22.14
C LYS A 252 11.11 13.00 -21.83
N GLN A 253 10.07 13.16 -22.65
CA GLN A 253 8.98 14.08 -22.36
C GLN A 253 8.15 13.66 -21.13
N MET A 254 7.95 12.35 -20.93
CA MET A 254 7.32 11.86 -19.70
C MET A 254 8.18 12.16 -18.46
N LEU A 255 9.52 12.01 -18.56
CA LEU A 255 10.43 12.37 -17.48
C LEU A 255 10.38 13.85 -17.13
N GLU A 256 10.30 14.75 -18.12
CA GLU A 256 10.11 16.18 -17.87
C GLU A 256 8.82 16.45 -17.09
N ALA A 257 7.70 15.75 -17.44
CA ALA A 257 6.45 15.85 -16.69
C ALA A 257 6.59 15.30 -15.26
N TYR A 258 7.41 14.26 -15.05
CA TYR A 258 7.71 13.74 -13.71
C TYR A 258 8.52 14.70 -12.84
N VAL A 259 9.47 15.42 -13.40
CA VAL A 259 10.22 16.46 -12.68
C VAL A 259 9.29 17.59 -12.24
N GLU A 260 8.42 18.08 -13.14
CA GLU A 260 7.41 19.08 -12.81
C GLU A 260 6.41 18.58 -11.74
N TYR A 261 5.95 17.32 -11.88
CA TYR A 261 5.10 16.69 -10.90
C TYR A 261 5.74 16.67 -9.51
N TYR A 262 7.02 16.34 -9.42
CA TYR A 262 7.73 16.22 -8.15
C TYR A 262 7.79 17.55 -7.41
N ASP A 263 8.07 18.64 -8.13
CA ASP A 263 8.04 19.99 -7.56
C ASP A 263 6.60 20.40 -7.19
N ALA A 264 5.62 20.05 -8.01
CA ALA A 264 4.21 20.33 -7.74
C ALA A 264 3.71 19.59 -6.50
N ALA A 265 4.10 18.32 -6.31
CA ALA A 265 3.75 17.52 -5.13
C ALA A 265 4.35 18.10 -3.84
N ARG A 266 5.61 18.60 -3.88
CA ARG A 266 6.23 19.31 -2.75
C ARG A 266 5.42 20.50 -2.27
N ALA A 267 4.79 21.22 -3.16
CA ALA A 267 3.98 22.40 -2.84
C ALA A 267 2.52 22.06 -2.47
N ALA A 268 1.95 21.07 -3.14
CA ALA A 268 0.51 20.79 -3.07
C ALA A 268 0.12 19.80 -1.97
N LEU A 269 0.97 18.80 -1.68
CA LEU A 269 0.67 17.74 -0.70
C LEU A 269 0.85 18.24 0.73
N ARG A 270 -0.04 19.11 1.20
CA ARG A 270 0.06 19.81 2.48
C ARG A 270 -1.21 19.72 3.31
N ASP A 271 -1.08 19.98 4.58
CA ASP A 271 -2.22 20.09 5.51
C ASP A 271 -3.26 21.07 4.99
N GLY A 272 -4.53 20.70 5.01
CA GLY A 272 -5.66 21.49 4.57
C GLY A 272 -5.90 21.54 3.04
N ALA A 273 -5.07 20.90 2.22
CA ALA A 273 -5.38 20.68 0.81
C ALA A 273 -6.38 19.53 0.67
N THR A 274 -7.17 19.49 -0.43
CA THR A 274 -7.98 18.30 -0.74
C THR A 274 -7.20 17.33 -1.65
N ALA A 275 -7.52 16.05 -1.58
CA ALA A 275 -6.93 15.03 -2.45
C ALA A 275 -7.19 15.35 -3.93
N HIS A 276 -8.40 15.85 -4.26
CA HIS A 276 -8.74 16.35 -5.61
C HIS A 276 -7.84 17.49 -6.08
N ASP A 277 -7.64 18.52 -5.24
CA ASP A 277 -6.79 19.67 -5.60
C ASP A 277 -5.33 19.23 -5.81
N VAL A 278 -4.81 18.33 -4.98
CA VAL A 278 -3.48 17.76 -5.18
C VAL A 278 -3.42 17.02 -6.51
N HIS A 279 -4.38 16.13 -6.80
CA HIS A 279 -4.46 15.39 -8.06
C HIS A 279 -4.41 16.35 -9.26
N ARG A 280 -5.25 17.39 -9.26
CA ARG A 280 -5.33 18.37 -10.34
C ARG A 280 -4.01 19.09 -10.60
N VAL A 281 -3.28 19.43 -9.54
CA VAL A 281 -1.99 20.13 -9.64
C VAL A 281 -0.88 19.19 -10.13
N VAL A 282 -0.78 17.99 -9.55
CA VAL A 282 0.31 17.06 -9.87
C VAL A 282 0.13 16.35 -11.22
N SER A 283 -1.10 16.21 -11.70
CA SER A 283 -1.40 15.60 -13.00
C SER A 283 -1.19 16.55 -14.18
N LYS A 284 -1.18 17.86 -13.93
CA LYS A 284 -1.19 18.90 -14.97
C LYS A 284 -0.08 18.74 -16.00
N GLY A 285 1.16 18.54 -15.58
CA GLY A 285 2.31 18.41 -16.47
C GLY A 285 2.20 17.26 -17.46
N PHE A 286 1.55 16.16 -17.06
CA PHE A 286 1.30 15.00 -17.93
C PHE A 286 0.17 15.29 -18.92
N VAL A 287 -0.94 15.85 -18.45
CA VAL A 287 -2.12 16.16 -19.28
C VAL A 287 -1.79 17.22 -20.32
N ASP A 288 -1.08 18.29 -19.96
CA ASP A 288 -0.67 19.36 -20.88
C ASP A 288 0.22 18.86 -22.03
N ARG A 289 0.98 17.77 -21.79
CA ARG A 289 1.79 17.10 -22.83
C ARG A 289 1.00 16.05 -23.62
N GLY A 290 -0.27 15.86 -23.29
CA GLY A 290 -1.14 14.91 -23.97
C GLY A 290 -0.97 13.44 -23.51
N PHE A 291 -0.32 13.18 -22.37
CA PHE A 291 -0.27 11.84 -21.81
C PHE A 291 -1.56 11.48 -21.10
N LYS A 292 -1.91 10.21 -21.13
CA LYS A 292 -2.97 9.65 -20.29
C LYS A 292 -2.38 9.29 -18.93
N LEU A 293 -3.21 9.33 -17.89
CA LEU A 293 -2.89 8.73 -16.61
C LEU A 293 -3.62 7.39 -16.49
N GLY A 294 -2.89 6.32 -16.21
CA GLY A 294 -3.40 4.96 -16.20
C GLY A 294 -4.33 4.65 -15.01
N HIS A 295 -4.15 5.37 -13.91
CA HIS A 295 -4.96 5.26 -12.68
C HIS A 295 -4.83 6.54 -11.84
N VAL A 296 -5.25 6.51 -10.57
CA VAL A 296 -5.04 7.63 -9.63
C VAL A 296 -3.56 8.00 -9.52
N THR A 297 -3.27 9.25 -9.18
CA THR A 297 -1.88 9.73 -9.06
C THR A 297 -1.20 9.29 -7.76
N GLY A 298 -1.97 8.79 -6.81
CA GLY A 298 -1.49 8.22 -5.55
C GLY A 298 -2.64 7.76 -4.67
N HIS A 299 -2.31 7.14 -3.57
CA HIS A 299 -3.25 6.69 -2.53
C HIS A 299 -2.59 6.75 -1.15
N SER A 300 -3.41 6.84 -0.09
CA SER A 300 -2.92 6.63 1.26
C SER A 300 -2.33 5.23 1.39
N ILE A 301 -1.29 5.10 2.18
CA ILE A 301 -0.59 3.85 2.41
C ILE A 301 -0.30 3.69 3.91
N GLY A 302 -0.30 2.47 4.39
CA GLY A 302 -0.09 2.18 5.79
C GLY A 302 0.18 0.69 6.00
N MET A 303 -0.47 0.09 7.00
CA MET A 303 -0.35 -1.36 7.22
C MET A 303 -1.12 -2.17 6.17
N THR A 304 -2.09 -1.57 5.48
CA THR A 304 -2.62 -2.09 4.21
C THR A 304 -1.98 -1.33 3.06
N MET A 305 -1.61 -2.04 1.99
CA MET A 305 -0.89 -1.45 0.87
C MET A 305 -1.66 -0.30 0.22
N ILE A 306 -2.96 -0.47 0.00
CA ILE A 306 -3.83 0.58 -0.56
C ILE A 306 -4.87 0.96 0.50
N GLU A 307 -4.77 2.18 0.99
CA GLU A 307 -5.72 2.77 1.95
C GLU A 307 -6.43 3.99 1.32
N TRP A 308 -7.55 4.41 1.90
CA TRP A 308 -8.19 5.68 1.62
C TRP A 308 -7.55 6.81 2.45
N PRO A 309 -7.52 8.09 1.97
CA PRO A 309 -8.06 8.56 0.67
C PRO A 309 -7.15 8.27 -0.52
N LYS A 310 -7.67 8.47 -1.74
CA LYS A 310 -6.90 8.40 -2.99
C LYS A 310 -6.62 9.80 -3.52
N ILE A 311 -5.42 10.05 -4.03
CA ILE A 311 -5.10 11.29 -4.76
C ILE A 311 -5.65 11.13 -6.18
N GLY A 312 -6.91 11.48 -6.35
CA GLY A 312 -7.68 11.26 -7.57
C GLY A 312 -8.75 12.31 -7.81
N GLU A 313 -9.32 12.28 -9.00
CA GLU A 313 -10.41 13.19 -9.38
C GLU A 313 -11.66 12.94 -8.52
N GLY A 314 -12.20 13.99 -7.91
CA GLY A 314 -13.44 13.94 -7.12
C GLY A 314 -13.28 13.51 -5.67
N ASP A 315 -12.07 13.17 -5.20
CA ASP A 315 -11.84 12.88 -3.78
C ASP A 315 -11.62 14.19 -3.00
N GLU A 316 -12.65 14.65 -2.31
CA GLU A 316 -12.66 15.92 -1.56
C GLU A 316 -12.11 15.75 -0.11
N THR A 317 -11.48 14.60 0.19
CA THR A 317 -10.88 14.38 1.52
C THR A 317 -9.81 15.41 1.80
N GLU A 318 -9.94 16.10 2.92
CA GLU A 318 -8.94 17.07 3.38
C GLU A 318 -7.72 16.35 3.95
N LEU A 319 -6.54 16.66 3.42
CA LEU A 319 -5.29 16.10 3.89
C LEU A 319 -4.88 16.71 5.24
N ARG A 320 -4.25 15.89 6.08
CA ARG A 320 -3.76 16.28 7.39
C ARG A 320 -2.27 15.93 7.52
N SER A 321 -1.55 16.73 8.28
CA SER A 321 -0.17 16.42 8.67
C SER A 321 -0.07 15.01 9.23
N ASN A 322 1.00 14.31 8.92
CA ASN A 322 1.27 12.91 9.26
C ASN A 322 0.43 11.88 8.47
N MET A 323 -0.35 12.27 7.47
CA MET A 323 -0.80 11.32 6.46
C MET A 323 0.36 10.92 5.56
N VAL A 324 0.38 9.66 5.14
CA VAL A 324 1.39 9.09 4.24
C VAL A 324 0.73 8.62 2.96
N PHE A 325 1.32 8.98 1.83
CA PHE A 325 0.83 8.63 0.50
C PHE A 325 1.90 7.95 -0.33
N SER A 326 1.54 6.89 -1.03
CA SER A 326 2.27 6.48 -2.22
C SER A 326 1.83 7.35 -3.40
N MET A 327 2.79 7.97 -4.07
CA MET A 327 2.57 8.84 -5.20
C MET A 327 3.26 8.26 -6.43
N HIS A 328 2.46 7.86 -7.43
CA HIS A 328 2.93 7.09 -8.58
C HIS A 328 2.10 7.38 -9.85
N PRO A 329 2.12 8.61 -10.38
CA PRO A 329 1.41 8.88 -11.62
C PRO A 329 1.88 7.93 -12.73
N HIS A 330 0.95 7.23 -13.38
CA HIS A 330 1.25 6.31 -14.47
C HIS A 330 1.05 7.01 -15.81
N ALA A 331 2.12 7.63 -16.31
CA ALA A 331 2.09 8.32 -17.59
C ALA A 331 2.08 7.33 -18.75
N ILE A 332 1.08 7.41 -19.62
CA ILE A 332 0.90 6.52 -20.77
C ILE A 332 0.77 7.34 -22.06
N SER A 333 1.46 6.93 -23.12
CA SER A 333 1.32 7.53 -24.46
C SER A 333 -0.11 7.39 -25.00
N GLN A 334 -0.49 8.25 -25.96
CA GLN A 334 -1.83 8.22 -26.54
C GLN A 334 -2.17 6.90 -27.23
N ASP A 335 -1.18 6.26 -27.84
CA ASP A 335 -1.34 4.98 -28.53
C ASP A 335 -1.19 3.76 -27.59
N GLY A 336 -0.83 3.99 -26.32
CA GLY A 336 -0.67 2.92 -25.31
C GLY A 336 0.60 2.08 -25.46
N ARG A 337 1.60 2.55 -26.21
CA ARG A 337 2.82 1.79 -26.50
C ARG A 337 4.04 2.20 -25.68
N ALA A 338 3.92 3.28 -24.94
CA ALA A 338 4.96 3.76 -24.04
C ALA A 338 4.35 4.18 -22.72
N CYS A 339 5.05 3.91 -21.62
CA CYS A 339 4.73 4.46 -20.32
C CYS A 339 6.00 4.82 -19.53
N LEU A 340 5.79 5.68 -18.55
CA LEU A 340 6.72 5.90 -17.45
C LEU A 340 5.95 5.78 -16.14
N TYR A 341 6.51 5.00 -15.21
CA TYR A 341 5.95 4.74 -13.90
C TYR A 341 7.08 4.75 -12.87
N MET A 342 7.01 5.67 -11.94
CA MET A 342 7.98 5.80 -10.84
C MET A 342 7.20 6.09 -9.57
N GLN A 343 7.68 5.58 -8.46
CA GLN A 343 6.98 5.57 -7.18
C GLN A 343 7.79 6.27 -6.11
N ASP A 344 7.11 7.00 -5.24
CA ASP A 344 7.64 7.54 -4.00
C ASP A 344 6.62 7.51 -2.88
N THR A 345 7.09 7.28 -1.67
CA THR A 345 6.32 7.44 -0.44
C THR A 345 6.53 8.84 0.12
N TRP A 346 5.43 9.56 0.36
CA TRP A 346 5.41 10.96 0.77
C TRP A 346 4.71 11.15 2.11
N LEU A 347 5.24 12.05 2.91
CA LEU A 347 4.61 12.53 4.14
C LEU A 347 3.97 13.90 3.92
N VAL A 348 2.71 14.05 4.33
CA VAL A 348 2.04 15.36 4.39
C VAL A 348 2.55 16.14 5.58
N THR A 349 2.98 17.39 5.35
CA THR A 349 3.40 18.31 6.40
C THR A 349 2.60 19.63 6.33
N PRO A 350 2.69 20.51 7.34
CA PRO A 350 2.02 21.81 7.26
C PRO A 350 2.48 22.67 6.08
N ASP A 351 3.75 22.52 5.67
CA ASP A 351 4.40 23.40 4.68
C ASP A 351 4.42 22.79 3.27
N GLY A 352 4.08 21.48 3.12
CA GLY A 352 4.09 20.78 1.84
C GLY A 352 4.37 19.29 1.96
N GLY A 353 4.54 18.61 0.82
CA GLY A 353 4.90 17.21 0.75
C GLY A 353 6.39 16.98 0.97
N LEU A 354 6.72 16.00 1.81
CA LEU A 354 8.06 15.54 2.04
C LEU A 354 8.25 14.14 1.45
N PRO A 355 8.99 13.97 0.34
CA PRO A 355 9.36 12.63 -0.12
C PRO A 355 10.28 11.99 0.91
N LEU A 356 10.00 10.74 1.27
CA LEU A 356 10.73 10.05 2.33
C LEU A 356 11.99 9.34 1.82
N ALA A 357 12.03 9.02 0.51
CA ALA A 357 13.22 8.45 -0.12
C ALA A 357 14.17 9.55 -0.61
N ASP A 358 15.46 9.40 -0.32
CA ASP A 358 16.52 10.22 -0.91
C ASP A 358 17.02 9.58 -2.21
N LEU A 359 16.15 9.61 -3.22
CA LEU A 359 16.41 9.01 -4.53
C LEU A 359 16.07 10.01 -5.64
N PRO A 360 17.05 10.47 -6.43
CA PRO A 360 16.81 11.45 -7.49
C PRO A 360 15.73 11.01 -8.50
N MET A 361 14.86 11.96 -8.89
CA MET A 361 13.84 11.76 -9.90
C MET A 361 14.47 11.80 -11.30
N LYS A 362 14.98 10.66 -11.75
CA LYS A 362 15.64 10.48 -13.05
C LYS A 362 15.40 9.06 -13.60
N ILE A 363 15.68 8.88 -14.87
CA ILE A 363 15.89 7.55 -15.45
C ILE A 363 17.36 7.19 -15.21
N TYR A 364 17.61 6.06 -14.56
CA TYR A 364 18.93 5.58 -14.26
C TYR A 364 19.55 4.90 -15.50
N ASP A 365 20.82 5.16 -15.75
CA ASP A 365 21.59 4.43 -16.76
C ASP A 365 21.98 3.07 -16.17
N GLY A 366 21.55 2.00 -16.80
CA GLY A 366 21.90 0.63 -16.40
C GLY A 366 23.39 0.30 -16.51
N THR A 367 24.23 1.22 -17.00
CA THR A 367 25.69 1.08 -17.08
C THR A 367 26.44 1.84 -15.98
N GLU A 368 25.82 2.85 -15.32
CA GLU A 368 26.46 3.70 -14.32
C GLU A 368 26.85 2.97 -13.02
N VAL A 369 26.21 1.85 -12.71
CA VAL A 369 26.39 1.13 -11.43
C VAL A 369 27.61 0.20 -11.45
N ARG A 370 28.28 0.04 -12.58
CA ARG A 370 29.42 -0.88 -12.76
C ARG A 370 30.81 -0.22 -12.59
N ALA A 371 30.85 1.04 -12.27
CA ALA A 371 32.06 1.82 -11.99
C ALA A 371 32.28 2.01 -10.47
#